data_20881aa4092c655273874aa3e440b3a3
#
_entry.id   20881aa4092c655273874aa3e440b3a3
#
_cell.length_a   1.000
_cell.length_b   1.000
_cell.length_c   1.000
_cell.angle_alpha   90.00
_cell.angle_beta   90.00
_cell.angle_gamma   90.00
#
_symmetry.space_group_name_H-M   'P 1'
#
loop_
_entity.id
_entity.type
_entity.pdbx_description
1 polymer ?
#
loop_
_entity_poly.entity_id
_entity_poly.type
_entity_poly.pdbx_seq_one_letter_code
_entity_poly.pdbx_strand_id
1 'polypeptide(L)'
;VQETQPEVWDKFCGIYPKDTDVHFLNAVERHLSAKGTLWTLRHTLADRGARFQLCTFKPDHDLNPDLLVRYCANRLRVVPELIYSPNGYDGRIDLTLFLNGLPVATLELKSAFKQSLDAAKLQYINDRQPKTGNKPEPLLTFKRGALVHFAVNQYEVAMTTKLDEIG
;
A
#
# COMPACT_ATOMS: atom_id res chain seq x y z
N VAL A 1 3.26 -3.98 14.10
CA VAL A 1 2.38 -4.84 14.91
C VAL A 1 3.10 -5.46 16.10
N GLN A 2 4.35 -5.88 15.98
CA GLN A 2 5.14 -6.43 17.11
C GLN A 2 5.19 -5.45 18.30
N GLU A 3 5.50 -4.18 18.01
CA GLU A 3 5.60 -3.13 19.03
C GLU A 3 4.25 -2.63 19.55
N THR A 4 3.22 -2.60 18.69
CA THR A 4 1.93 -1.99 18.99
C THR A 4 0.86 -2.98 19.46
N GLN A 5 1.09 -4.28 19.28
CA GLN A 5 0.16 -5.36 19.62
C GLN A 5 0.95 -6.60 20.07
N PRO A 6 1.80 -6.48 21.13
CA PRO A 6 2.72 -7.55 21.53
C PRO A 6 1.97 -8.83 21.94
N GLU A 7 0.87 -8.73 22.68
CA GLU A 7 0.10 -9.90 23.12
C GLU A 7 -0.45 -10.72 21.93
N VAL A 8 -0.93 -10.03 20.89
CA VAL A 8 -1.43 -10.70 19.68
C VAL A 8 -0.28 -11.31 18.89
N TRP A 9 0.88 -10.62 18.88
CA TRP A 9 2.08 -11.12 18.24
C TRP A 9 2.61 -12.37 18.94
N ASP A 10 2.69 -12.38 20.27
CA ASP A 10 3.12 -13.53 21.05
C ASP A 10 2.21 -14.74 20.84
N LYS A 11 0.89 -14.51 20.81
CA LYS A 11 -0.08 -15.54 20.43
C LYS A 11 0.19 -16.09 19.03
N PHE A 12 0.50 -15.22 18.08
CA PHE A 12 0.80 -15.62 16.70
C PHE A 12 2.12 -16.40 16.61
N CYS A 13 3.14 -16.02 17.39
CA CYS A 13 4.39 -16.79 17.54
C CYS A 13 4.13 -18.20 18.09
N GLY A 14 3.19 -18.32 19.02
CA GLY A 14 2.77 -19.65 19.55
C GLY A 14 2.10 -20.53 18.48
N ILE A 15 1.36 -19.92 17.54
CA ILE A 15 0.71 -20.62 16.42
C ILE A 15 1.74 -21.00 15.34
N TYR A 16 2.69 -20.13 15.08
CA TYR A 16 3.73 -20.27 14.05
C TYR A 16 5.12 -20.08 14.67
N PRO A 17 5.66 -21.08 15.39
CA PRO A 17 6.94 -20.94 16.11
C PRO A 17 8.16 -20.87 15.18
N LYS A 18 7.98 -21.21 13.89
CA LYS A 18 9.00 -21.05 12.86
C LYS A 18 8.50 -20.13 11.79
N ASP A 19 9.39 -19.29 11.25
CA ASP A 19 9.10 -18.38 10.13
C ASP A 19 7.87 -17.50 10.37
N THR A 20 7.66 -17.06 11.61
CA THR A 20 6.51 -16.25 12.07
C THR A 20 6.27 -15.04 11.15
N ASP A 21 7.34 -14.30 10.81
CA ASP A 21 7.25 -13.12 9.93
C ASP A 21 6.75 -13.49 8.53
N VAL A 22 7.19 -14.62 7.98
CA VAL A 22 6.76 -15.12 6.68
C VAL A 22 5.27 -15.49 6.72
N HIS A 23 4.83 -16.17 7.78
CA HIS A 23 3.41 -16.50 7.97
C HIS A 23 2.54 -15.25 8.11
N PHE A 24 3.04 -14.24 8.84
CA PHE A 24 2.35 -12.96 8.96
C PHE A 24 2.23 -12.23 7.61
N LEU A 25 3.32 -12.13 6.85
CA LEU A 25 3.31 -11.51 5.52
C LEU A 25 2.39 -12.26 4.55
N ASN A 26 2.39 -13.59 4.58
CA ASN A 26 1.46 -14.41 3.79
C ASN A 26 -0.01 -14.18 4.18
N ALA A 27 -0.30 -13.97 5.47
CA ALA A 27 -1.64 -13.63 5.92
C ALA A 27 -2.07 -12.25 5.41
N VAL A 28 -1.17 -11.24 5.47
CA VAL A 28 -1.41 -9.92 4.90
C VAL A 28 -1.68 -10.01 3.39
N GLU A 29 -0.84 -10.73 2.65
CA GLU A 29 -0.99 -10.91 1.20
C GLU A 29 -2.33 -11.55 0.82
N ARG A 30 -2.74 -12.60 1.52
CA ARG A 30 -4.06 -13.24 1.33
C ARG A 30 -5.21 -12.25 1.54
N HIS A 31 -5.12 -11.41 2.58
CA HIS A 31 -6.14 -10.40 2.85
C HIS A 31 -6.18 -9.32 1.78
N LEU A 32 -5.01 -8.82 1.34
CA LEU A 32 -4.92 -7.86 0.24
C LEU A 32 -5.51 -8.42 -1.05
N SER A 33 -5.20 -9.67 -1.38
CA SER A 33 -5.70 -10.33 -2.59
C SER A 33 -7.22 -10.61 -2.54
N ALA A 34 -7.74 -10.93 -1.36
CA ALA A 34 -9.16 -11.29 -1.20
C ALA A 34 -10.08 -10.06 -0.97
N LYS A 35 -9.61 -9.04 -0.24
CA LYS A 35 -10.42 -7.92 0.26
C LYS A 35 -9.95 -6.56 -0.23
N GLY A 36 -8.69 -6.44 -0.59
CA GLY A 36 -8.06 -5.20 -1.02
C GLY A 36 -7.44 -4.39 0.11
N THR A 37 -6.63 -3.41 -0.27
CA THR A 37 -5.82 -2.59 0.65
C THR A 37 -6.69 -1.74 1.57
N LEU A 38 -7.70 -1.04 1.05
CA LEU A 38 -8.57 -0.19 1.87
C LEU A 38 -9.32 -1.00 2.93
N TRP A 39 -9.85 -2.15 2.55
CA TRP A 39 -10.54 -3.03 3.49
C TRP A 39 -9.59 -3.52 4.58
N THR A 40 -8.38 -3.95 4.18
CA THR A 40 -7.35 -4.47 5.09
C THR A 40 -6.84 -3.42 6.08
N LEU A 41 -6.77 -2.14 5.68
CA LEU A 41 -6.45 -1.03 6.58
C LEU A 41 -7.58 -0.72 7.57
N ARG A 42 -8.84 -0.89 7.16
CA ARG A 42 -10.02 -0.53 7.98
C ARG A 42 -10.52 -1.64 8.89
N HIS A 43 -10.14 -2.88 8.62
CA HIS A 43 -10.65 -4.05 9.34
C HIS A 43 -9.51 -4.86 9.94
N THR A 44 -9.87 -5.72 10.87
CA THR A 44 -8.94 -6.64 11.52
C THR A 44 -8.49 -7.73 10.56
N LEU A 45 -7.19 -7.91 10.43
CA LEU A 45 -6.59 -9.08 9.80
C LEU A 45 -6.65 -10.24 10.78
N ALA A 46 -7.39 -11.29 10.43
CA ALA A 46 -7.54 -12.48 11.27
C ALA A 46 -6.84 -13.70 10.64
N ASP A 47 -6.01 -14.38 11.43
CA ASP A 47 -5.42 -15.65 11.06
C ASP A 47 -5.33 -16.59 12.28
N ARG A 48 -5.93 -17.79 12.17
CA ARG A 48 -5.97 -18.85 13.21
C ARG A 48 -6.25 -18.35 14.63
N GLY A 49 -7.13 -17.33 14.76
CA GLY A 49 -7.52 -16.77 16.05
C GLY A 49 -6.63 -15.63 16.57
N ALA A 50 -5.51 -15.30 15.90
CA ALA A 50 -4.83 -14.03 16.09
C ALA A 50 -5.55 -12.95 15.25
N ARG A 51 -5.67 -11.74 15.81
CA ARG A 51 -6.38 -10.62 15.16
C ARG A 51 -5.55 -9.36 15.25
N PHE A 52 -5.02 -8.90 14.12
CA PHE A 52 -4.19 -7.71 14.01
C PHE A 52 -4.94 -6.53 13.41
N GLN A 53 -4.80 -5.37 14.01
CA GLN A 53 -5.23 -4.11 13.43
C GLN A 53 -4.02 -3.46 12.73
N LEU A 54 -4.06 -3.38 11.41
CA LEU A 54 -2.90 -2.88 10.63
C LEU A 54 -2.84 -1.36 10.58
N CYS A 55 -3.91 -0.66 10.87
CA CYS A 55 -3.97 0.80 10.93
C CYS A 55 -4.98 1.25 11.99
N THR A 56 -4.65 2.28 12.74
CA THR A 56 -5.58 2.95 13.65
C THR A 56 -5.91 4.32 13.09
N PHE A 57 -7.19 4.55 12.78
CA PHE A 57 -7.66 5.87 12.33
C PHE A 57 -7.75 6.85 13.49
N LYS A 58 -7.68 8.14 13.19
CA LYS A 58 -7.82 9.18 14.21
C LYS A 58 -9.16 8.99 14.93
N PRO A 59 -9.17 8.90 16.27
CA PRO A 59 -10.42 8.85 17.02
C PRO A 59 -11.17 10.19 16.90
N ASP A 60 -12.49 10.13 16.93
CA ASP A 60 -13.35 11.32 16.83
C ASP A 60 -13.26 12.22 18.07
N HIS A 61 -12.76 11.67 19.20
CA HIS A 61 -12.58 12.39 20.47
C HIS A 61 -11.43 11.78 21.29
N ASP A 62 -10.89 12.54 22.23
CA ASP A 62 -9.72 12.17 23.04
C ASP A 62 -10.08 11.36 24.31
N LEU A 63 -11.29 10.82 24.42
CA LEU A 63 -11.75 10.06 25.59
C LEU A 63 -11.04 8.71 25.79
N ASN A 64 -10.37 8.22 24.75
CA ASN A 64 -9.61 6.98 24.82
C ASN A 64 -8.14 7.22 24.47
N PRO A 65 -7.27 7.44 25.48
CA PRO A 65 -5.86 7.73 25.26
C PRO A 65 -5.12 6.57 24.55
N ASP A 66 -5.52 5.32 24.75
CA ASP A 66 -4.89 4.17 24.12
C ASP A 66 -5.10 4.16 22.60
N LEU A 67 -6.28 4.61 22.13
CA LEU A 67 -6.52 4.77 20.70
C LEU A 67 -5.68 5.89 20.10
N LEU A 68 -5.48 6.97 20.83
CA LEU A 68 -4.61 8.07 20.39
C LEU A 68 -3.16 7.62 20.28
N VAL A 69 -2.66 6.87 21.27
CA VAL A 69 -1.30 6.27 21.24
C VAL A 69 -1.16 5.35 20.02
N ARG A 70 -2.13 4.49 19.75
CA ARG A 70 -2.11 3.60 18.56
C ARG A 70 -2.19 4.39 17.26
N TYR A 71 -2.98 5.45 17.21
CA TYR A 71 -3.04 6.34 16.04
C TYR A 71 -1.69 7.00 15.77
N CYS A 72 -1.05 7.54 16.81
CA CYS A 72 0.28 8.16 16.71
C CYS A 72 1.39 7.15 16.37
N ALA A 73 1.18 5.86 16.62
CA ALA A 73 2.11 4.78 16.26
C ALA A 73 2.02 4.38 14.78
N ASN A 74 1.07 4.91 14.01
CA ASN A 74 1.07 4.71 12.56
C ASN A 74 2.35 5.27 11.94
N ARG A 75 2.93 4.51 11.02
CA ARG A 75 4.16 4.88 10.30
C ARG A 75 3.84 5.23 8.86
N LEU A 76 4.01 6.50 8.51
CA LEU A 76 3.98 6.96 7.14
C LEU A 76 5.40 6.92 6.57
N ARG A 77 5.55 6.36 5.38
CA ARG A 77 6.83 6.29 4.68
C ARG A 77 6.66 6.69 3.23
N VAL A 78 7.61 7.50 2.74
CA VAL A 78 7.77 7.82 1.32
C VAL A 78 8.97 7.05 0.79
N VAL A 79 8.80 6.36 -0.33
CA VAL A 79 9.88 5.64 -1.01
C VAL A 79 10.02 6.23 -2.42
N PRO A 80 11.14 6.90 -2.73
CA PRO A 80 11.43 7.37 -4.07
C PRO A 80 11.94 6.22 -4.95
N GLU A 81 11.75 6.35 -6.26
CA GLU A 81 12.30 5.46 -7.29
C GLU A 81 12.05 3.96 -6.99
N LEU A 82 10.83 3.63 -6.55
CA LEU A 82 10.50 2.26 -6.19
C LEU A 82 10.46 1.36 -7.42
N ILE A 83 11.34 0.35 -7.47
CA ILE A 83 11.20 -0.79 -8.39
C ILE A 83 10.07 -1.67 -7.85
N TYR A 84 8.94 -1.69 -8.52
CA TYR A 84 7.70 -2.25 -7.96
C TYR A 84 7.33 -3.63 -8.51
N SER A 85 7.89 -4.02 -9.64
CA SER A 85 7.50 -5.25 -10.33
C SER A 85 8.22 -6.48 -9.77
N PRO A 86 7.51 -7.48 -9.26
CA PRO A 86 8.08 -8.79 -8.96
C PRO A 86 8.24 -9.65 -10.22
N ASN A 87 7.79 -9.17 -11.38
CA ASN A 87 7.73 -9.92 -12.63
C ASN A 87 8.90 -9.60 -13.59
N GLY A 88 9.91 -8.85 -13.11
CA GLY A 88 11.13 -8.53 -13.87
C GLY A 88 11.01 -7.29 -14.76
N TYR A 89 9.99 -6.46 -14.60
CA TYR A 89 9.92 -5.15 -15.22
C TYR A 89 10.70 -4.13 -14.38
N ASP A 90 11.70 -3.46 -14.98
CA ASP A 90 12.58 -2.51 -14.29
C ASP A 90 11.99 -1.10 -14.11
N GLY A 91 10.69 -0.95 -14.37
CA GLY A 91 10.00 0.33 -14.22
C GLY A 91 9.99 0.79 -12.76
N ARG A 92 10.22 2.10 -12.57
CA ARG A 92 10.25 2.74 -11.25
C ARG A 92 9.13 3.74 -11.13
N ILE A 93 8.48 3.76 -9.98
CA ILE A 93 7.54 4.82 -9.61
C ILE A 93 8.32 5.92 -8.91
N ASP A 94 8.15 7.18 -9.33
CA ASP A 94 8.89 8.32 -8.80
C ASP A 94 8.74 8.44 -7.28
N LEU A 95 7.51 8.35 -6.75
CA LEU A 95 7.25 8.29 -5.31
C LEU A 95 6.15 7.28 -5.00
N THR A 96 6.35 6.49 -3.96
CA THR A 96 5.32 5.61 -3.39
C THR A 96 5.13 5.89 -1.91
N LEU A 97 3.89 6.11 -1.50
CA LEU A 97 3.51 6.37 -0.12
C LEU A 97 3.00 5.08 0.52
N PHE A 98 3.51 4.79 1.72
CA PHE A 98 3.13 3.63 2.50
C PHE A 98 2.57 4.05 3.87
N LEU A 99 1.52 3.36 4.30
CA LEU A 99 1.00 3.42 5.66
C LEU A 99 1.17 2.05 6.31
N ASN A 100 1.99 2.00 7.37
CA ASN A 100 2.32 0.75 8.09
C ASN A 100 2.82 -0.39 7.17
N GLY A 101 3.53 -0.03 6.09
CA GLY A 101 4.04 -0.98 5.10
C GLY A 101 3.07 -1.34 3.97
N LEU A 102 1.81 -0.87 4.01
CA LEU A 102 0.86 -1.06 2.93
C LEU A 102 0.87 0.15 1.98
N PRO A 103 0.88 -0.05 0.65
CA PRO A 103 0.90 1.04 -0.31
C PRO A 103 -0.43 1.79 -0.32
N VAL A 104 -0.38 3.12 -0.24
CA VAL A 104 -1.59 3.95 -0.26
C VAL A 104 -1.66 4.88 -1.46
N ALA A 105 -0.52 5.34 -1.96
CA ALA A 105 -0.49 6.18 -3.15
C ALA A 105 0.79 5.99 -3.97
N THR A 106 0.70 6.20 -5.28
CA THR A 106 1.83 6.33 -6.19
C THR A 106 1.78 7.67 -6.89
N LEU A 107 2.94 8.26 -7.19
CA LEU A 107 3.05 9.53 -7.87
C LEU A 107 4.08 9.45 -8.99
N GLU A 108 3.71 9.94 -10.18
CA GLU A 108 4.62 10.27 -11.28
C GLU A 108 4.78 11.79 -11.33
N LEU A 109 6.02 12.26 -11.27
CA LEU A 109 6.37 13.67 -11.16
C LEU A 109 6.95 14.19 -12.47
N LYS A 110 6.48 15.32 -12.94
CA LYS A 110 7.02 16.00 -14.14
C LYS A 110 7.35 17.44 -13.85
N SER A 111 8.49 17.88 -14.38
CA SER A 111 8.88 19.28 -14.36
C SER A 111 8.12 20.02 -15.47
N ALA A 112 7.48 21.14 -15.12
CA ALA A 112 6.73 21.96 -16.07
C ALA A 112 7.57 22.53 -17.22
N PHE A 113 8.88 22.60 -17.05
CA PHE A 113 9.81 23.08 -18.11
C PHE A 113 10.07 22.09 -19.23
N LYS A 114 9.83 20.81 -18.99
CA LYS A 114 10.17 19.76 -19.95
C LYS A 114 8.99 18.91 -20.42
N GLN A 115 7.93 18.78 -19.59
CA GLN A 115 6.84 17.86 -19.90
C GLN A 115 5.52 18.35 -19.27
N SER A 116 4.43 18.18 -20.02
CA SER A 116 3.06 18.50 -19.54
C SER A 116 2.56 17.46 -18.52
N LEU A 117 1.46 17.79 -17.82
CA LEU A 117 0.73 16.84 -17.00
C LEU A 117 0.30 15.61 -17.82
N ASP A 118 -0.02 15.81 -19.10
CA ASP A 118 -0.42 14.71 -19.98
C ASP A 118 0.74 13.72 -20.21
N ALA A 119 1.99 14.16 -20.21
CA ALA A 119 3.12 13.24 -20.25
C ALA A 119 3.21 12.35 -19.00
N ALA A 120 2.85 12.87 -17.82
CA ALA A 120 2.77 12.05 -16.60
C ALA A 120 1.60 11.05 -16.63
N LYS A 121 0.45 11.47 -17.17
CA LYS A 121 -0.70 10.56 -17.40
C LYS A 121 -0.34 9.47 -18.41
N LEU A 122 0.28 9.84 -19.54
CA LEU A 122 0.72 8.89 -20.56
C LEU A 122 1.75 7.90 -20.01
N GLN A 123 2.59 8.29 -19.07
CA GLN A 123 3.51 7.37 -18.42
C GLN A 123 2.77 6.29 -17.63
N TYR A 124 1.71 6.62 -16.89
CA TYR A 124 0.86 5.59 -16.29
C TYR A 124 0.21 4.71 -17.35
N ILE A 125 -0.34 5.31 -18.40
CA ILE A 125 -1.03 4.60 -19.45
C ILE A 125 -0.10 3.64 -20.20
N ASN A 126 1.11 4.06 -20.54
CA ASN A 126 2.03 3.30 -21.40
C ASN A 126 2.99 2.40 -20.59
N ASP A 127 3.52 2.92 -19.47
CA ASP A 127 4.67 2.31 -18.78
C ASP A 127 4.33 1.71 -17.42
N ARG A 128 3.18 2.09 -16.82
CA ARG A 128 2.75 1.64 -15.49
C ARG A 128 1.49 0.79 -15.56
N GLN A 129 1.57 -0.27 -16.36
CA GLN A 129 0.46 -1.17 -16.54
C GLN A 129 0.18 -2.01 -15.28
N PRO A 130 -1.09 -2.31 -14.96
CA PRO A 130 -1.44 -3.20 -13.84
C PRO A 130 -1.04 -4.66 -14.06
N LYS A 131 -0.49 -4.97 -15.24
CA LYS A 131 0.06 -6.29 -15.61
C LYS A 131 1.34 -6.15 -16.42
N THR A 132 2.26 -7.11 -16.24
CA THR A 132 3.40 -7.35 -17.12
C THR A 132 3.19 -8.68 -17.81
N GLY A 133 2.87 -8.64 -19.09
CA GLY A 133 2.32 -9.80 -19.80
C GLY A 133 1.02 -10.29 -19.15
N ASN A 134 0.96 -11.57 -18.79
CA ASN A 134 -0.22 -12.14 -18.11
C ASN A 134 -0.15 -12.10 -16.58
N LYS A 135 0.90 -11.51 -15.99
CA LYS A 135 1.11 -11.48 -14.54
C LYS A 135 0.69 -10.13 -13.96
N PRO A 136 -0.11 -10.11 -12.88
CA PRO A 136 -0.51 -8.86 -12.24
C PRO A 136 0.69 -8.17 -11.58
N GLU A 137 0.70 -6.84 -11.62
CA GLU A 137 1.60 -6.00 -10.86
C GLU A 137 0.93 -5.61 -9.54
N PRO A 138 1.34 -6.18 -8.41
CA PRO A 138 0.62 -6.07 -7.14
C PRO A 138 0.38 -4.64 -6.68
N LEU A 139 1.37 -3.74 -6.86
CA LEU A 139 1.28 -2.33 -6.47
C LEU A 139 0.23 -1.57 -7.29
N LEU A 140 0.06 -1.91 -8.57
CA LEU A 140 -0.81 -1.20 -9.52
C LEU A 140 -2.16 -1.89 -9.73
N THR A 141 -2.34 -3.10 -9.20
CA THR A 141 -3.58 -3.84 -9.32
C THR A 141 -4.71 -3.17 -8.53
N PHE A 142 -5.82 -2.86 -9.20
CA PHE A 142 -7.00 -2.24 -8.58
C PHE A 142 -7.47 -2.98 -7.34
N LYS A 143 -7.78 -2.23 -6.29
CA LYS A 143 -8.14 -2.68 -4.93
C LYS A 143 -7.00 -3.30 -4.12
N ARG A 144 -6.13 -4.13 -4.72
CA ARG A 144 -5.07 -4.86 -4.03
C ARG A 144 -3.83 -4.01 -3.76
N GLY A 145 -3.48 -3.11 -4.67
CA GLY A 145 -2.31 -2.25 -4.61
C GLY A 145 -2.56 -0.89 -3.96
N ALA A 146 -1.93 0.14 -4.49
CA ALA A 146 -2.16 1.51 -4.06
C ALA A 146 -3.62 1.94 -4.27
N LEU A 147 -4.11 2.78 -3.37
CA LEU A 147 -5.52 3.24 -3.39
C LEU A 147 -5.74 4.33 -4.43
N VAL A 148 -4.68 5.08 -4.75
CA VAL A 148 -4.74 6.21 -5.66
C VAL A 148 -3.40 6.38 -6.38
N HIS A 149 -3.48 6.81 -7.62
CA HIS A 149 -2.35 7.10 -8.49
C HIS A 149 -2.40 8.56 -8.93
N PHE A 150 -1.33 9.30 -8.71
CA PHE A 150 -1.23 10.73 -9.02
C PHE A 150 -0.23 10.98 -10.15
N ALA A 151 -0.65 11.78 -11.12
CA ALA A 151 0.24 12.46 -12.06
C ALA A 151 0.35 13.93 -11.63
N VAL A 152 1.57 14.42 -11.42
CA VAL A 152 1.81 15.73 -10.79
C VAL A 152 2.85 16.51 -11.59
N ASN A 153 2.55 17.78 -11.83
CA ASN A 153 3.56 18.77 -12.22
C ASN A 153 3.53 19.96 -11.26
N GLN A 154 4.27 21.03 -11.56
CA GLN A 154 4.37 22.20 -10.67
C GLN A 154 3.06 22.99 -10.49
N TYR A 155 2.08 22.82 -11.37
CA TYR A 155 0.87 23.63 -11.43
C TYR A 155 -0.40 22.80 -11.31
N GLU A 156 -0.34 21.50 -11.63
CA GLU A 156 -1.52 20.67 -11.82
C GLU A 156 -1.32 19.29 -11.20
N VAL A 157 -2.42 18.68 -10.76
CA VAL A 157 -2.50 17.32 -10.26
C VAL A 157 -3.67 16.61 -10.93
N ALA A 158 -3.40 15.42 -11.47
CA ALA A 158 -4.45 14.51 -11.87
C ALA A 158 -4.38 13.25 -11.00
N MET A 159 -5.51 12.60 -10.77
CA MET A 159 -5.56 11.37 -9.98
C MET A 159 -6.54 10.36 -10.57
N THR A 160 -6.26 9.10 -10.32
CA THR A 160 -7.19 8.00 -10.56
C THR A 160 -7.06 6.95 -9.46
N THR A 161 -8.14 6.21 -9.20
CA THR A 161 -8.13 5.07 -8.29
C THR A 161 -7.98 3.73 -9.01
N LYS A 162 -8.06 3.74 -10.35
CA LYS A 162 -7.92 2.55 -11.18
C LYS A 162 -7.10 2.89 -12.41
N LEU A 163 -6.08 2.08 -12.66
CA LEU A 163 -5.36 2.09 -13.93
C LEU A 163 -6.03 1.08 -14.86
N ASP A 164 -6.39 1.51 -16.07
CA ASP A 164 -6.97 0.64 -17.07
C ASP A 164 -5.85 -0.07 -17.84
N GLU A 165 -6.11 -1.32 -18.23
CA GLU A 165 -5.25 -2.04 -19.16
C GLU A 165 -5.44 -1.46 -20.56
N ILE A 166 -4.35 -1.21 -21.26
CA ILE A 166 -4.39 -0.95 -22.70
C ILE A 166 -4.49 -2.32 -23.35
N GLY A 167 -5.62 -2.57 -24.04
CA GLY A 167 -5.86 -3.78 -24.83
C GLY A 167 -5.06 -3.79 -26.11
#